data_724ffbbba7a34a3d4287e397b13b7dfd
#
_entry.id   724ffbbba7a34a3d4287e397b13b7dfd
#
_cell.length_a   1.000
_cell.length_b   1.000
_cell.length_c   1.000
_cell.angle_alpha   90.00
_cell.angle_beta   90.00
_cell.angle_gamma   90.00
#
_symmetry.space_group_name_H-M   'P 1'
#
loop_
_entity.id
_entity.type
_entity.pdbx_description
1 polymer ?
#
loop_
_entity_poly.entity_id
_entity_poly.type
_entity_poly.pdbx_seq_one_letter_code
_entity_poly.pdbx_strand_id
1 'polypeptide(L)'
;MYKQFYGLRDIPFSLAPDPKYLFRTESLLEVFANLQYGIENGKGIVVVTGEVGTGKTTTLRSLLQSLDRSVLAAYIFNPILSTAEFFDLLAGEFRMRPQQSKAVMLRLLGNVLMSRHSQGLRTVLVVDEAHLLPHHLLEEIRLLSNFETNREKLLQVILCGQPELHELLGQPELRQLKQRVSLKCSIKTLTPHQTGEYIRWRLRIAGCTNENLFEPEAIKMVHRFSGGIPRIINNICDNALLTGFSEGSARITIAIINDVVEVLDLTSIEIVSAMTIAETVIQRDGLPSELAAPSNVRYIRRDAEAATGKSNAVAAGNGKYVIRSESENDSDAPLTFFSRVRVSKNS
;
A
#
# COMPACT_ATOMS: atom_id res chain seq x y z
N MET A 1 -24.60 -1.01 -13.84
CA MET A 1 -25.74 -1.90 -13.67
C MET A 1 -26.14 -2.03 -12.19
N TYR A 2 -25.34 -2.63 -11.30
CA TYR A 2 -25.74 -2.81 -9.90
C TYR A 2 -25.96 -1.51 -9.12
N LYS A 3 -25.31 -0.40 -9.50
CA LYS A 3 -25.51 0.90 -8.85
C LYS A 3 -26.97 1.35 -8.85
N GLN A 4 -27.64 1.27 -9.99
CA GLN A 4 -29.05 1.66 -10.09
C GLN A 4 -29.96 0.72 -9.28
N PHE A 5 -29.65 -0.58 -9.31
CA PHE A 5 -30.42 -1.60 -8.57
C PHE A 5 -30.39 -1.35 -7.06
N TYR A 6 -29.23 -1.00 -6.49
CA TYR A 6 -29.06 -0.72 -5.06
C TYR A 6 -29.20 0.77 -4.69
N GLY A 7 -29.60 1.64 -5.63
CA GLY A 7 -29.77 3.08 -5.38
C GLY A 7 -28.47 3.83 -5.10
N LEU A 8 -27.34 3.36 -5.64
CA LEU A 8 -26.01 3.95 -5.45
C LEU A 8 -25.74 5.04 -6.49
N ARG A 9 -25.15 6.15 -6.04
CA ARG A 9 -24.64 7.23 -6.90
C ARG A 9 -23.26 6.95 -7.44
N ASP A 10 -22.43 6.22 -6.66
CA ASP A 10 -21.04 5.91 -6.96
C ASP A 10 -20.73 4.42 -6.72
N ILE A 11 -19.53 3.97 -7.09
CA ILE A 11 -19.03 2.63 -6.81
C ILE A 11 -18.44 2.62 -5.38
N PRO A 12 -19.10 1.96 -4.40
CA PRO A 12 -18.67 2.07 -3.01
C PRO A 12 -17.35 1.37 -2.73
N PHE A 13 -17.04 0.29 -3.43
CA PHE A 13 -15.90 -0.57 -3.15
C PHE A 13 -14.82 -0.54 -4.24
N SER A 14 -14.70 0.60 -4.96
CA SER A 14 -13.61 0.80 -5.92
C SER A 14 -12.24 0.57 -5.26
N LEU A 15 -11.35 -0.11 -5.99
CA LEU A 15 -9.96 -0.34 -5.56
C LEU A 15 -9.07 0.87 -5.81
N ALA A 16 -9.51 1.84 -6.61
CA ALA A 16 -8.77 3.08 -6.82
C ALA A 16 -8.69 3.88 -5.50
N PRO A 17 -7.51 4.39 -5.15
CA PRO A 17 -7.35 5.19 -3.94
C PRO A 17 -8.08 6.53 -4.09
N ASP A 18 -9.18 6.70 -3.37
CA ASP A 18 -9.95 7.94 -3.31
C ASP A 18 -10.00 8.43 -1.86
N PRO A 19 -9.43 9.60 -1.55
CA PRO A 19 -9.39 10.15 -0.19
C PRO A 19 -10.76 10.33 0.47
N LYS A 20 -11.84 10.54 -0.30
CA LYS A 20 -13.20 10.65 0.24
C LYS A 20 -13.66 9.38 0.96
N TYR A 21 -13.13 8.21 0.57
CA TYR A 21 -13.42 6.92 1.18
C TYR A 21 -12.43 6.52 2.28
N LEU A 22 -11.58 7.44 2.75
CA LEU A 22 -10.66 7.16 3.85
C LEU A 22 -11.44 6.99 5.16
N PHE A 23 -11.51 5.77 5.65
CA PHE A 23 -12.15 5.44 6.92
C PHE A 23 -11.18 5.68 8.08
N ARG A 24 -11.48 6.67 8.91
CA ARG A 24 -10.61 7.11 10.00
C ARG A 24 -10.84 6.28 11.26
N THR A 25 -10.05 5.24 11.45
CA THR A 25 -9.98 4.50 12.71
C THR A 25 -9.11 5.25 13.73
N GLU A 26 -9.26 4.93 15.01
CA GLU A 26 -8.41 5.48 16.07
C GLU A 26 -6.92 5.23 15.79
N SER A 27 -6.58 3.99 15.40
CA SER A 27 -5.20 3.64 15.00
C SER A 27 -4.68 4.48 13.83
N LEU A 28 -5.53 4.79 12.85
CA LEU A 28 -5.14 5.62 11.72
C LEU A 28 -4.95 7.08 12.15
N LEU A 29 -5.79 7.60 13.04
CA LEU A 29 -5.65 8.95 13.60
C LEU A 29 -4.36 9.09 14.38
N GLU A 30 -3.95 8.06 15.14
CA GLU A 30 -2.67 8.02 15.83
C GLU A 30 -1.50 8.08 14.83
N VAL A 31 -1.56 7.32 13.72
CA VAL A 31 -0.54 7.37 12.66
C VAL A 31 -0.45 8.79 12.07
N PHE A 32 -1.60 9.43 11.78
CA PHE A 32 -1.63 10.81 11.29
C PHE A 32 -0.97 11.78 12.27
N ALA A 33 -1.34 11.71 13.54
CA ALA A 33 -0.77 12.57 14.58
C ALA A 33 0.74 12.40 14.71
N ASN A 34 1.23 11.16 14.71
CA ASN A 34 2.65 10.87 14.79
C ASN A 34 3.43 11.37 13.55
N LEU A 35 2.86 11.22 12.36
CA LEU A 35 3.46 11.72 11.11
C LEU A 35 3.51 13.25 11.11
N GLN A 36 2.41 13.91 11.45
CA GLN A 36 2.33 15.36 11.56
C GLN A 36 3.34 15.88 12.58
N TYR A 37 3.37 15.29 13.78
CA TYR A 37 4.33 15.62 14.81
C TYR A 37 5.79 15.44 14.32
N GLY A 38 6.08 14.36 13.60
CA GLY A 38 7.39 14.10 13.01
C GLY A 38 7.82 15.19 12.04
N ILE A 39 6.91 15.63 11.17
CA ILE A 39 7.16 16.68 10.17
C ILE A 39 7.36 18.03 10.83
N GLU A 40 6.47 18.42 11.74
CA GLU A 40 6.50 19.73 12.41
C GLU A 40 7.75 19.89 13.30
N ASN A 41 8.18 18.81 13.95
CA ASN A 41 9.29 18.85 14.90
C ASN A 41 10.62 18.32 14.34
N GLY A 42 10.72 18.07 13.03
CA GLY A 42 11.96 17.68 12.38
C GLY A 42 12.59 16.42 12.97
N LYS A 43 11.78 15.34 13.18
CA LYS A 43 12.21 14.12 13.90
C LYS A 43 13.15 13.19 13.11
N GLY A 44 13.61 13.61 11.93
CA GLY A 44 14.53 12.80 11.14
C GLY A 44 13.82 11.71 10.35
N ILE A 45 13.87 10.45 10.78
CA ILE A 45 13.28 9.32 10.06
C ILE A 45 12.07 8.79 10.81
N VAL A 46 10.93 8.71 10.13
CA VAL A 46 9.70 8.06 10.61
C VAL A 46 9.44 6.81 9.76
N VAL A 47 9.13 5.70 10.39
CA VAL A 47 8.78 4.45 9.72
C VAL A 47 7.30 4.18 9.90
N VAL A 48 6.60 3.91 8.78
CA VAL A 48 5.19 3.50 8.76
C VAL A 48 5.10 2.11 8.16
N THR A 49 4.51 1.18 8.89
CA THR A 49 4.31 -0.18 8.38
C THR A 49 2.83 -0.56 8.41
N GLY A 50 2.49 -1.59 7.68
CA GLY A 50 1.16 -2.19 7.65
C GLY A 50 1.06 -3.23 6.55
N GLU A 51 0.14 -4.17 6.70
CA GLU A 51 -0.10 -5.23 5.73
C GLU A 51 -0.45 -4.69 4.34
N VAL A 52 -0.27 -5.53 3.32
CA VAL A 52 -0.70 -5.22 1.95
C VAL A 52 -2.20 -4.90 1.93
N GLY A 53 -2.58 -3.79 1.33
CA GLY A 53 -4.00 -3.43 1.21
C GLY A 53 -4.62 -2.75 2.43
N THR A 54 -3.86 -2.43 3.49
CA THR A 54 -4.35 -1.67 4.67
C THR A 54 -4.54 -0.18 4.41
N GLY A 55 -4.14 0.32 3.23
CA GLY A 55 -4.33 1.72 2.85
C GLY A 55 -3.14 2.64 3.16
N LYS A 56 -1.92 2.12 3.31
CA LYS A 56 -0.68 2.89 3.54
C LYS A 56 -0.55 4.08 2.59
N THR A 57 -0.54 3.80 1.29
CA THR A 57 -0.41 4.82 0.23
C THR A 57 -1.55 5.86 0.28
N THR A 58 -2.79 5.42 0.53
CA THR A 58 -3.94 6.32 0.66
C THR A 58 -3.78 7.24 1.87
N THR A 59 -3.32 6.69 2.98
CA THR A 59 -3.02 7.41 4.23
C THR A 59 -1.96 8.48 4.00
N LEU A 60 -0.82 8.11 3.39
CA LEU A 60 0.25 9.05 3.09
C LEU A 60 -0.21 10.17 2.15
N ARG A 61 -0.95 9.84 1.08
CA ARG A 61 -1.50 10.84 0.15
C ARG A 61 -2.47 11.78 0.85
N SER A 62 -3.36 11.25 1.68
CA SER A 62 -4.31 12.06 2.45
C SER A 62 -3.59 12.98 3.44
N LEU A 63 -2.54 12.48 4.12
CA LEU A 63 -1.69 13.31 4.97
C LEU A 63 -1.06 14.45 4.16
N LEU A 64 -0.37 14.13 3.08
CA LEU A 64 0.32 15.13 2.25
C LEU A 64 -0.62 16.19 1.69
N GLN A 65 -1.88 15.81 1.36
CA GLN A 65 -2.91 16.76 0.93
C GLN A 65 -3.40 17.66 2.06
N SER A 66 -3.32 17.20 3.32
CA SER A 66 -3.74 17.97 4.50
C SER A 66 -2.66 18.90 5.03
N LEU A 67 -1.40 18.71 4.60
CA LEU A 67 -0.28 19.56 5.02
C LEU A 67 -0.41 20.96 4.40
N ASP A 68 0.02 21.94 5.16
CA ASP A 68 0.09 23.32 4.69
C ASP A 68 1.05 23.47 3.48
N ARG A 69 0.83 24.49 2.68
CA ARG A 69 1.69 24.83 1.51
C ARG A 69 3.13 25.16 1.90
N SER A 70 3.40 25.38 3.18
CA SER A 70 4.76 25.55 3.73
C SER A 70 5.59 24.26 3.62
N VAL A 71 4.95 23.07 3.48
CA VAL A 71 5.65 21.80 3.37
C VAL A 71 5.86 21.43 1.91
N LEU A 72 7.12 21.24 1.51
CA LEU A 72 7.49 20.63 0.24
C LEU A 72 7.69 19.14 0.44
N ALA A 73 6.89 18.31 -0.22
CA ALA A 73 6.99 16.88 -0.16
C ALA A 73 7.49 16.30 -1.49
N ALA A 74 8.58 15.54 -1.43
CA ALA A 74 9.03 14.64 -2.48
C ALA A 74 8.45 13.25 -2.22
N TYR A 75 7.83 12.62 -3.24
CA TYR A 75 7.18 11.32 -3.09
C TYR A 75 7.73 10.30 -4.08
N ILE A 76 8.45 9.31 -3.58
CA ILE A 76 8.99 8.19 -4.36
C ILE A 76 8.13 6.96 -4.11
N PHE A 77 7.45 6.47 -5.16
CA PHE A 77 6.47 5.37 -5.07
C PHE A 77 6.95 4.05 -5.68
N ASN A 78 8.06 4.05 -6.41
CA ASN A 78 8.68 2.83 -6.94
C ASN A 78 10.18 2.84 -6.63
N PRO A 79 10.61 2.20 -5.54
CA PRO A 79 11.99 2.29 -5.06
C PRO A 79 12.95 1.30 -5.72
N ILE A 80 12.52 0.50 -6.72
CA ILE A 80 13.41 -0.40 -7.46
C ILE A 80 14.16 0.42 -8.51
N LEU A 81 15.22 1.08 -8.07
CA LEU A 81 15.97 2.08 -8.85
C LEU A 81 17.47 1.88 -8.63
N SER A 82 18.25 2.25 -9.61
CA SER A 82 19.66 2.53 -9.41
C SER A 82 19.87 3.80 -8.58
N THR A 83 21.05 4.00 -8.02
CA THR A 83 21.37 5.23 -7.28
C THR A 83 21.22 6.49 -8.14
N ALA A 84 21.56 6.42 -9.42
CA ALA A 84 21.44 7.56 -10.33
C ALA A 84 19.95 7.91 -10.55
N GLU A 85 19.11 6.93 -10.88
CA GLU A 85 17.67 7.11 -11.06
C GLU A 85 16.99 7.64 -9.79
N PHE A 86 17.40 7.15 -8.62
CA PHE A 86 16.90 7.65 -7.34
C PHE A 86 17.17 9.16 -7.18
N PHE A 87 18.42 9.62 -7.48
CA PHE A 87 18.74 11.03 -7.38
C PHE A 87 18.11 11.88 -8.48
N ASP A 88 17.87 11.33 -9.66
CA ASP A 88 17.16 12.02 -10.74
C ASP A 88 15.68 12.22 -10.38
N LEU A 89 15.01 11.20 -9.83
CA LEU A 89 13.65 11.35 -9.32
C LEU A 89 13.60 12.37 -8.17
N LEU A 90 14.54 12.27 -7.23
CA LEU A 90 14.62 13.20 -6.11
C LEU A 90 14.78 14.65 -6.60
N ALA A 91 15.62 14.86 -7.63
CA ALA A 91 15.78 16.17 -8.26
C ALA A 91 14.47 16.68 -8.85
N GLY A 92 13.75 15.84 -9.59
CA GLY A 92 12.45 16.16 -10.18
C GLY A 92 11.42 16.58 -9.13
N GLU A 93 11.29 15.76 -8.06
CA GLU A 93 10.35 16.01 -6.97
C GLU A 93 10.66 17.32 -6.21
N PHE A 94 11.93 17.63 -5.99
CA PHE A 94 12.36 18.90 -5.39
C PHE A 94 12.48 20.05 -6.41
N ARG A 95 12.03 19.87 -7.66
CA ARG A 95 12.07 20.85 -8.75
C ARG A 95 13.46 21.39 -9.03
N MET A 96 14.46 20.52 -8.88
CA MET A 96 15.86 20.82 -9.22
C MET A 96 16.18 20.25 -10.60
N ARG A 97 17.19 20.81 -11.25
CA ARG A 97 17.71 20.22 -12.49
C ARG A 97 18.50 18.95 -12.17
N PRO A 98 18.30 17.84 -12.90
CA PRO A 98 19.13 16.65 -12.76
C PRO A 98 20.60 16.98 -12.92
N GLN A 99 21.47 16.31 -12.18
CA GLN A 99 22.90 16.53 -12.17
C GLN A 99 23.64 15.23 -12.44
N GLN A 100 24.66 15.26 -13.30
CA GLN A 100 25.49 14.08 -13.59
C GLN A 100 26.36 13.66 -12.39
N SER A 101 26.72 14.62 -11.52
CA SER A 101 27.54 14.37 -10.34
C SER A 101 26.69 14.34 -9.07
N LYS A 102 26.73 13.23 -8.34
CA LYS A 102 26.10 13.09 -7.02
C LYS A 102 26.56 14.18 -6.04
N ALA A 103 27.86 14.54 -6.06
CA ALA A 103 28.36 15.58 -5.17
C ALA A 103 27.76 16.96 -5.47
N VAL A 104 27.56 17.29 -6.74
CA VAL A 104 26.87 18.52 -7.16
C VAL A 104 25.41 18.47 -6.75
N MET A 105 24.75 17.34 -6.96
CA MET A 105 23.36 17.13 -6.57
C MET A 105 23.15 17.33 -5.06
N LEU A 106 23.96 16.69 -4.22
CA LEU A 106 23.88 16.82 -2.76
C LEU A 106 24.12 18.27 -2.30
N ARG A 107 25.07 18.97 -2.91
CA ARG A 107 25.32 20.38 -2.60
C ARG A 107 24.12 21.26 -2.94
N LEU A 108 23.52 21.07 -4.13
CA LEU A 108 22.32 21.83 -4.54
C LEU A 108 21.14 21.51 -3.64
N LEU A 109 20.92 20.23 -3.31
CA LEU A 109 19.89 19.82 -2.36
C LEU A 109 20.09 20.50 -1.00
N GLY A 110 21.32 20.49 -0.46
CA GLY A 110 21.64 21.19 0.79
C GLY A 110 21.28 22.68 0.75
N ASN A 111 21.59 23.36 -0.37
CA ASN A 111 21.23 24.77 -0.55
C ASN A 111 19.69 24.96 -0.56
N VAL A 112 18.94 24.12 -1.26
CA VAL A 112 17.48 24.18 -1.29
C VAL A 112 16.90 23.95 0.12
N LEU A 113 17.37 22.93 0.82
CA LEU A 113 16.91 22.61 2.17
C LEU A 113 17.20 23.75 3.15
N MET A 114 18.40 24.33 3.10
CA MET A 114 18.80 25.45 3.95
C MET A 114 17.98 26.72 3.64
N SER A 115 17.81 27.05 2.36
CA SER A 115 16.98 28.18 1.94
C SER A 115 15.54 28.06 2.39
N ARG A 116 14.96 26.87 2.29
CA ARG A 116 13.58 26.62 2.78
C ARG A 116 13.50 26.74 4.30
N HIS A 117 14.47 26.14 4.99
CA HIS A 117 14.51 26.18 6.46
C HIS A 117 14.64 27.63 6.98
N SER A 118 15.47 28.47 6.35
CA SER A 118 15.61 29.89 6.73
C SER A 118 14.31 30.70 6.57
N GLN A 119 13.38 30.21 5.75
CA GLN A 119 12.04 30.79 5.55
C GLN A 119 10.97 30.15 6.46
N GLY A 120 11.37 29.26 7.39
CA GLY A 120 10.44 28.52 8.25
C GLY A 120 9.66 27.40 7.51
N LEU A 121 10.09 27.04 6.29
CA LEU A 121 9.43 26.04 5.46
C LEU A 121 10.00 24.64 5.72
N ARG A 122 9.15 23.63 5.75
CA ARG A 122 9.54 22.23 5.97
C ARG A 122 9.73 21.48 4.65
N THR A 123 10.59 20.46 4.67
CA THR A 123 10.82 19.58 3.52
C THR A 123 10.75 18.12 3.96
N VAL A 124 10.01 17.33 3.21
CA VAL A 124 9.72 15.90 3.52
C VAL A 124 10.06 15.06 2.31
N LEU A 125 10.75 13.96 2.53
CA LEU A 125 10.94 12.88 1.57
C LEU A 125 10.08 11.68 2.01
N VAL A 126 9.15 11.27 1.19
CA VAL A 126 8.33 10.07 1.41
C VAL A 126 8.78 8.99 0.43
N VAL A 127 9.14 7.83 0.95
CA VAL A 127 9.46 6.65 0.16
C VAL A 127 8.42 5.57 0.48
N ASP A 128 7.56 5.29 -0.48
CA ASP A 128 6.57 4.21 -0.38
C ASP A 128 7.18 2.88 -0.82
N GLU A 129 6.64 1.77 -0.35
CA GLU A 129 7.15 0.42 -0.56
C GLU A 129 8.65 0.27 -0.19
N ALA A 130 9.08 0.95 0.86
CA ALA A 130 10.48 1.04 1.28
C ALA A 130 11.11 -0.31 1.67
N HIS A 131 10.32 -1.35 1.91
CA HIS A 131 10.79 -2.72 2.14
C HIS A 131 11.43 -3.36 0.89
N LEU A 132 11.17 -2.79 -0.31
CA LEU A 132 11.78 -3.21 -1.57
C LEU A 132 13.11 -2.50 -1.87
N LEU A 133 13.52 -1.53 -1.04
CA LEU A 133 14.77 -0.80 -1.24
C LEU A 133 15.99 -1.72 -1.01
N PRO A 134 16.95 -1.73 -1.94
CA PRO A 134 18.23 -2.36 -1.70
C PRO A 134 19.03 -1.61 -0.64
N HIS A 135 19.94 -2.30 0.06
CA HIS A 135 20.72 -1.72 1.16
C HIS A 135 21.46 -0.44 0.78
N HIS A 136 22.01 -0.38 -0.42
CA HIS A 136 22.75 0.80 -0.87
C HIS A 136 21.86 2.06 -0.97
N LEU A 137 20.57 1.94 -1.35
CA LEU A 137 19.64 3.07 -1.37
C LEU A 137 19.17 3.45 0.03
N LEU A 138 19.00 2.49 0.92
CA LEU A 138 18.73 2.78 2.34
C LEU A 138 19.89 3.54 2.99
N GLU A 139 21.13 3.23 2.59
CA GLU A 139 22.31 3.98 3.02
C GLU A 139 22.33 5.40 2.44
N GLU A 140 21.93 5.60 1.17
CA GLU A 140 21.77 6.96 0.61
C GLU A 140 20.71 7.77 1.40
N ILE A 141 19.59 7.15 1.75
CA ILE A 141 18.56 7.80 2.56
C ILE A 141 19.11 8.15 3.96
N ARG A 142 19.91 7.27 4.56
CA ARG A 142 20.60 7.56 5.82
C ARG A 142 21.51 8.78 5.69
N LEU A 143 22.28 8.88 4.59
CA LEU A 143 23.13 10.01 4.33
C LEU A 143 22.34 11.31 4.09
N LEU A 144 21.21 11.24 3.39
CA LEU A 144 20.29 12.39 3.23
C LEU A 144 19.73 12.88 4.57
N SER A 145 19.51 11.97 5.52
CA SER A 145 19.06 12.37 6.87
C SER A 145 20.11 13.14 7.69
N ASN A 146 21.36 13.28 7.18
CA ASN A 146 22.40 14.09 7.78
C ASN A 146 22.26 15.60 7.47
N PHE A 147 21.36 15.98 6.56
CA PHE A 147 21.10 17.40 6.34
C PHE A 147 20.44 17.98 7.60
N GLU A 148 21.23 18.68 8.40
CA GLU A 148 20.81 19.27 9.67
C GLU A 148 21.55 20.57 9.96
N THR A 149 20.94 21.41 10.77
CA THR A 149 21.60 22.51 11.45
C THR A 149 22.07 22.05 12.84
N ASN A 150 22.67 22.91 13.60
CA ASN A 150 23.03 22.62 15.01
C ASN A 150 21.80 22.32 15.91
N ARG A 151 20.58 22.56 15.43
CA ARG A 151 19.35 22.45 16.23
C ARG A 151 18.27 21.57 15.63
N GLU A 152 18.18 21.50 14.31
CA GLU A 152 17.03 20.88 13.60
C GLU A 152 17.46 20.13 12.35
N LYS A 153 16.70 19.09 12.00
CA LYS A 153 16.80 18.39 10.73
C LYS A 153 16.19 19.25 9.62
N LEU A 154 16.91 19.36 8.50
CA LEU A 154 16.45 20.08 7.31
C LEU A 154 15.55 19.24 6.42
N LEU A 155 15.72 17.92 6.49
CA LEU A 155 14.94 16.96 5.72
C LEU A 155 14.30 15.94 6.67
N GLN A 156 12.98 15.87 6.63
CA GLN A 156 12.20 14.81 7.26
C GLN A 156 12.05 13.66 6.29
N VAL A 157 12.29 12.42 6.72
CA VAL A 157 12.13 11.23 5.90
C VAL A 157 11.01 10.36 6.45
N ILE A 158 10.11 9.88 5.59
CA ILE A 158 9.07 8.91 5.90
C ILE A 158 9.32 7.67 5.06
N LEU A 159 9.65 6.55 5.70
CA LEU A 159 9.76 5.24 5.07
C LEU A 159 8.47 4.48 5.31
N CYS A 160 7.74 4.19 4.25
CA CYS A 160 6.50 3.42 4.33
C CYS A 160 6.68 2.06 3.64
N GLY A 161 6.24 1.00 4.28
CA GLY A 161 6.40 -0.35 3.73
C GLY A 161 5.53 -1.40 4.42
N GLN A 162 5.73 -2.64 4.02
CA GLN A 162 5.13 -3.80 4.65
C GLN A 162 5.87 -4.14 5.96
N PRO A 163 5.36 -5.04 6.80
CA PRO A 163 6.01 -5.43 8.06
C PRO A 163 7.47 -5.89 7.89
N GLU A 164 7.82 -6.45 6.73
CA GLU A 164 9.17 -6.87 6.36
C GLU A 164 10.18 -5.71 6.40
N LEU A 165 9.72 -4.46 6.33
CA LEU A 165 10.58 -3.29 6.54
C LEU A 165 11.20 -3.28 7.95
N HIS A 166 10.53 -3.83 8.96
CA HIS A 166 11.10 -3.97 10.31
C HIS A 166 12.23 -4.98 10.35
N GLU A 167 12.07 -6.10 9.63
CA GLU A 167 13.10 -7.14 9.54
C GLU A 167 14.31 -6.61 8.78
N LEU A 168 14.07 -5.94 7.64
CA LEU A 168 15.10 -5.29 6.84
C LEU A 168 15.92 -4.30 7.68
N LEU A 169 15.25 -3.39 8.39
CA LEU A 169 15.90 -2.42 9.28
C LEU A 169 16.53 -3.07 10.53
N GLY A 170 16.21 -4.34 10.79
CA GLY A 170 16.81 -5.13 11.87
C GLY A 170 18.19 -5.69 11.53
N GLN A 171 18.56 -5.71 10.26
CA GLN A 171 19.82 -6.30 9.79
C GLN A 171 21.04 -5.50 10.30
N PRO A 172 22.17 -6.19 10.59
CA PRO A 172 23.38 -5.57 11.14
C PRO A 172 23.91 -4.42 10.27
N GLU A 173 23.83 -4.57 8.95
CA GLU A 173 24.29 -3.61 7.95
C GLU A 173 23.57 -2.29 8.03
N LEU A 174 22.28 -2.31 8.46
CA LEU A 174 21.41 -1.14 8.56
C LEU A 174 21.31 -0.58 9.98
N ARG A 175 22.17 -1.03 10.91
CA ARG A 175 22.17 -0.58 12.31
C ARG A 175 22.23 0.95 12.45
N GLN A 176 23.01 1.62 11.62
CA GLN A 176 23.14 3.07 11.65
C GLN A 176 21.87 3.79 11.20
N LEU A 177 21.17 3.25 10.18
CA LEU A 177 19.88 3.76 9.73
C LEU A 177 18.81 3.55 10.84
N LYS A 178 18.77 2.35 11.42
CA LYS A 178 17.84 2.01 12.51
C LYS A 178 17.95 2.96 13.71
N GLN A 179 19.18 3.39 14.05
CA GLN A 179 19.41 4.34 15.14
C GLN A 179 18.89 5.74 14.88
N ARG A 180 18.61 6.09 13.60
CA ARG A 180 18.05 7.38 13.18
C ARG A 180 16.54 7.38 13.07
N VAL A 181 15.90 6.21 13.21
CA VAL A 181 14.44 6.09 13.25
C VAL A 181 13.96 6.64 14.58
N SER A 182 13.26 7.75 14.54
CA SER A 182 12.74 8.46 15.71
C SER A 182 11.34 8.03 16.10
N LEU A 183 10.51 7.68 15.10
CA LEU A 183 9.13 7.26 15.30
C LEU A 183 8.83 6.03 14.46
N LYS A 184 8.03 5.13 15.01
CA LYS A 184 7.50 3.95 14.32
C LYS A 184 5.99 3.92 14.48
N CYS A 185 5.29 3.82 13.36
CA CYS A 185 3.85 3.75 13.30
C CYS A 185 3.44 2.46 12.58
N SER A 186 2.31 1.87 12.98
CA SER A 186 1.77 0.69 12.30
C SER A 186 0.30 0.89 11.99
N ILE A 187 -0.06 0.74 10.71
CA ILE A 187 -1.47 0.73 10.28
C ILE A 187 -1.99 -0.68 10.49
N LYS A 188 -2.93 -0.82 11.41
CA LYS A 188 -3.54 -2.09 11.77
C LYS A 188 -4.68 -2.44 10.81
N THR A 189 -4.96 -3.73 10.67
CA THR A 189 -6.18 -4.23 10.02
C THR A 189 -7.41 -3.85 10.84
N LEU A 190 -8.58 -3.83 10.20
CA LEU A 190 -9.84 -3.49 10.86
C LEU A 190 -10.30 -4.64 11.76
N THR A 191 -10.81 -4.31 12.94
CA THR A 191 -11.48 -5.29 13.78
C THR A 191 -12.82 -5.75 13.16
N PRO A 192 -13.48 -6.84 13.65
CA PRO A 192 -14.79 -7.25 13.16
C PRO A 192 -15.82 -6.10 13.21
N HIS A 193 -15.86 -5.34 14.29
CA HIS A 193 -16.75 -4.18 14.43
C HIS A 193 -16.43 -3.09 13.41
N GLN A 194 -15.14 -2.72 13.29
CA GLN A 194 -14.69 -1.71 12.34
C GLN A 194 -14.91 -2.13 10.88
N THR A 195 -14.84 -3.44 10.56
CA THR A 195 -15.19 -3.95 9.23
C THR A 195 -16.64 -3.63 8.87
N GLY A 196 -17.56 -3.85 9.81
CA GLY A 196 -18.96 -3.51 9.60
C GLY A 196 -19.19 -2.01 9.45
N GLU A 197 -18.52 -1.19 10.26
CA GLU A 197 -18.58 0.27 10.15
C GLU A 197 -18.00 0.77 8.81
N TYR A 198 -16.87 0.18 8.38
CA TYR A 198 -16.23 0.48 7.11
C TYR A 198 -17.14 0.20 5.90
N ILE A 199 -17.80 -0.97 5.87
CA ILE A 199 -18.75 -1.33 4.81
C ILE A 199 -19.90 -0.31 4.76
N ARG A 200 -20.54 -0.04 5.90
CA ARG A 200 -21.63 0.94 6.00
C ARG A 200 -21.17 2.35 5.63
N TRP A 201 -19.98 2.75 6.07
CA TRP A 201 -19.38 4.04 5.73
C TRP A 201 -19.23 4.22 4.22
N ARG A 202 -18.65 3.23 3.52
CA ARG A 202 -18.47 3.29 2.07
C ARG A 202 -19.78 3.32 1.31
N LEU A 203 -20.75 2.51 1.72
CA LEU A 203 -22.10 2.53 1.15
C LEU A 203 -22.78 3.88 1.32
N ARG A 204 -22.69 4.49 2.50
CA ARG A 204 -23.26 5.80 2.79
C ARG A 204 -22.67 6.89 1.91
N ILE A 205 -21.34 6.92 1.75
CA ILE A 205 -20.67 7.87 0.85
C ILE A 205 -21.12 7.66 -0.61
N ALA A 206 -21.29 6.42 -1.02
CA ALA A 206 -21.80 6.09 -2.35
C ALA A 206 -23.30 6.40 -2.55
N GLY A 207 -23.99 6.91 -1.51
CA GLY A 207 -25.38 7.33 -1.57
C GLY A 207 -26.39 6.24 -1.26
N CYS A 208 -25.97 5.10 -0.71
CA CYS A 208 -26.88 4.05 -0.27
C CYS A 208 -27.76 4.54 0.90
N THR A 209 -29.07 4.36 0.77
CA THR A 209 -30.05 4.67 1.83
C THR A 209 -30.42 3.44 2.66
N ASN A 210 -30.11 2.23 2.16
CA ASN A 210 -30.36 0.98 2.86
C ASN A 210 -29.17 0.62 3.75
N GLU A 211 -29.25 0.92 5.04
CA GLU A 211 -28.18 0.59 6.02
C GLU A 211 -28.02 -0.92 6.24
N ASN A 212 -29.02 -1.73 5.91
CA ASN A 212 -29.05 -3.19 6.04
C ASN A 212 -28.86 -3.90 4.69
N LEU A 213 -28.19 -3.27 3.73
CA LEU A 213 -27.91 -3.88 2.43
C LEU A 213 -27.07 -5.17 2.58
N PHE A 214 -26.09 -5.16 3.49
CA PHE A 214 -25.35 -6.33 3.90
C PHE A 214 -25.94 -6.87 5.22
N GLU A 215 -26.29 -8.13 5.27
CA GLU A 215 -26.75 -8.77 6.50
C GLU A 215 -25.61 -8.88 7.53
N PRO A 216 -25.91 -8.87 8.85
CA PRO A 216 -24.88 -8.94 9.90
C PRO A 216 -23.97 -10.18 9.74
N GLU A 217 -24.55 -11.33 9.39
CA GLU A 217 -23.78 -12.57 9.18
C GLU A 217 -22.90 -12.51 7.92
N ALA A 218 -23.37 -11.85 6.86
CA ALA A 218 -22.56 -11.56 5.67
C ALA A 218 -21.34 -10.70 6.03
N ILE A 219 -21.53 -9.64 6.83
CA ILE A 219 -20.43 -8.78 7.31
C ILE A 219 -19.39 -9.56 8.13
N LYS A 220 -19.84 -10.46 9.02
CA LYS A 220 -18.93 -11.33 9.80
C LYS A 220 -18.11 -12.22 8.87
N MET A 221 -18.73 -12.76 7.83
CA MET A 221 -18.06 -13.60 6.85
C MET A 221 -17.04 -12.80 6.03
N VAL A 222 -17.40 -11.59 5.58
CA VAL A 222 -16.45 -10.67 4.92
C VAL A 222 -15.23 -10.43 5.80
N HIS A 223 -15.41 -10.17 7.11
CA HIS A 223 -14.29 -9.99 8.02
C HIS A 223 -13.43 -11.24 8.14
N ARG A 224 -14.05 -12.40 8.27
CA ARG A 224 -13.37 -13.71 8.41
C ARG A 224 -12.42 -13.99 7.24
N PHE A 225 -12.85 -13.72 6.01
CA PHE A 225 -12.05 -13.96 4.81
C PHE A 225 -11.08 -12.83 4.47
N SER A 226 -11.40 -11.59 4.86
CA SER A 226 -10.54 -10.45 4.60
C SER A 226 -9.47 -10.21 5.67
N GLY A 227 -9.63 -10.77 6.89
CA GLY A 227 -8.81 -10.44 8.06
C GLY A 227 -8.85 -8.96 8.42
N GLY A 228 -9.90 -8.26 8.01
CA GLY A 228 -10.00 -6.82 8.21
C GLY A 228 -9.11 -5.99 7.28
N ILE A 229 -8.59 -6.57 6.19
CA ILE A 229 -7.79 -5.84 5.19
C ILE A 229 -8.72 -5.09 4.22
N PRO A 230 -8.69 -3.74 4.18
CA PRO A 230 -9.63 -2.94 3.40
C PRO A 230 -9.69 -3.29 1.91
N ARG A 231 -8.55 -3.63 1.29
CA ARG A 231 -8.50 -4.01 -0.12
C ARG A 231 -9.26 -5.31 -0.39
N ILE A 232 -9.12 -6.30 0.50
CA ILE A 232 -9.83 -7.58 0.38
C ILE A 232 -11.31 -7.39 0.68
N ILE A 233 -11.67 -6.59 1.72
CA ILE A 233 -13.06 -6.22 2.00
C ILE A 233 -13.71 -5.61 0.77
N ASN A 234 -13.03 -4.65 0.12
CA ASN A 234 -13.56 -4.01 -1.09
C ASN A 234 -13.79 -5.03 -2.21
N ASN A 235 -12.83 -5.91 -2.44
CA ASN A 235 -12.95 -6.93 -3.48
C ASN A 235 -14.14 -7.87 -3.24
N ILE A 236 -14.28 -8.37 -2.02
CA ILE A 236 -15.42 -9.23 -1.65
C ILE A 236 -16.74 -8.47 -1.80
N CYS A 237 -16.83 -7.25 -1.25
CA CYS A 237 -18.07 -6.48 -1.25
C CYS A 237 -18.50 -6.02 -2.65
N ASP A 238 -17.55 -5.65 -3.54
CA ASP A 238 -17.88 -5.27 -4.93
C ASP A 238 -18.43 -6.45 -5.71
N ASN A 239 -17.77 -7.61 -5.62
CA ASN A 239 -18.24 -8.85 -6.24
C ASN A 239 -19.58 -9.30 -5.65
N ALA A 240 -19.80 -9.17 -4.33
CA ALA A 240 -21.07 -9.49 -3.69
C ALA A 240 -22.22 -8.61 -4.20
N LEU A 241 -21.98 -7.31 -4.44
CA LEU A 241 -22.98 -6.46 -5.06
C LEU A 241 -23.28 -6.87 -6.51
N LEU A 242 -22.28 -7.32 -7.25
CA LEU A 242 -22.46 -7.81 -8.62
C LEU A 242 -23.23 -9.13 -8.65
N THR A 243 -22.87 -10.10 -7.82
CA THR A 243 -23.56 -11.39 -7.69
C THR A 243 -25.00 -11.20 -7.23
N GLY A 244 -25.24 -10.45 -6.16
CA GLY A 244 -26.59 -10.17 -5.67
C GLY A 244 -27.46 -9.45 -6.70
N PHE A 245 -26.89 -8.56 -7.52
CA PHE A 245 -27.58 -7.95 -8.65
C PHE A 245 -27.97 -9.00 -9.71
N SER A 246 -27.07 -9.93 -10.06
CA SER A 246 -27.34 -10.97 -11.05
C SER A 246 -28.43 -11.94 -10.59
N GLU A 247 -28.55 -12.17 -9.29
CA GLU A 247 -29.59 -13.00 -8.66
C GLU A 247 -30.91 -12.23 -8.36
N GLY A 248 -30.92 -10.91 -8.59
CA GLY A 248 -32.07 -10.06 -8.24
C GLY A 248 -32.28 -9.89 -6.73
N SER A 249 -31.25 -10.17 -5.92
CA SER A 249 -31.33 -10.09 -4.46
C SER A 249 -31.23 -8.66 -3.96
N ALA A 250 -32.24 -8.20 -3.20
CA ALA A 250 -32.25 -6.87 -2.61
C ALA A 250 -31.30 -6.72 -1.42
N ARG A 251 -30.72 -7.79 -0.90
CA ARG A 251 -29.78 -7.82 0.23
C ARG A 251 -28.63 -8.77 -0.06
N ILE A 252 -27.48 -8.45 0.51
CA ILE A 252 -26.31 -9.33 0.45
C ILE A 252 -26.33 -10.25 1.65
N THR A 253 -26.57 -11.53 1.37
CA THR A 253 -26.68 -12.60 2.36
C THR A 253 -25.34 -13.34 2.54
N ILE A 254 -25.26 -14.19 3.55
CA ILE A 254 -24.11 -15.08 3.76
C ILE A 254 -23.88 -16.03 2.57
N ALA A 255 -24.95 -16.48 1.89
CA ALA A 255 -24.84 -17.36 0.73
C ALA A 255 -24.07 -16.66 -0.41
N ILE A 256 -24.45 -15.44 -0.75
CA ILE A 256 -23.76 -14.62 -1.76
C ILE A 256 -22.28 -14.43 -1.41
N ILE A 257 -21.94 -14.19 -0.13
CA ILE A 257 -20.55 -14.06 0.29
C ILE A 257 -19.78 -15.35 0.11
N ASN A 258 -20.37 -16.51 0.44
CA ASN A 258 -19.72 -17.80 0.25
C ASN A 258 -19.42 -18.08 -1.22
N ASP A 259 -20.36 -17.82 -2.12
CA ASP A 259 -20.18 -17.98 -3.57
C ASP A 259 -19.05 -17.06 -4.09
N VAL A 260 -19.04 -15.81 -3.65
CA VAL A 260 -17.98 -14.85 -4.02
C VAL A 260 -16.60 -15.29 -3.51
N VAL A 261 -16.52 -15.78 -2.29
CA VAL A 261 -15.25 -16.20 -1.68
C VAL A 261 -14.71 -17.45 -2.39
N GLU A 262 -15.59 -18.37 -2.80
CA GLU A 262 -15.22 -19.55 -3.61
C GLU A 262 -14.68 -19.11 -4.98
N VAL A 263 -15.37 -18.21 -5.67
CA VAL A 263 -14.94 -17.67 -6.98
C VAL A 263 -13.60 -16.92 -6.89
N LEU A 264 -13.36 -16.20 -5.78
CA LEU A 264 -12.13 -15.46 -5.54
C LEU A 264 -10.99 -16.33 -4.99
N ASP A 265 -11.22 -17.63 -4.75
CA ASP A 265 -10.27 -18.59 -4.17
C ASP A 265 -9.66 -18.09 -2.84
N LEU A 266 -10.49 -17.47 -1.98
CA LEU A 266 -10.08 -16.93 -0.71
C LEU A 266 -10.22 -17.99 0.39
N THR A 267 -9.11 -18.30 1.07
CA THR A 267 -9.12 -19.14 2.28
C THR A 267 -9.33 -18.27 3.51
N SER A 268 -10.08 -18.76 4.51
CA SER A 268 -10.27 -18.02 5.75
C SER A 268 -8.93 -17.90 6.52
N ILE A 269 -8.68 -16.74 7.10
CA ILE A 269 -7.44 -16.46 7.86
C ILE A 269 -7.29 -17.38 9.06
N GLU A 270 -8.41 -17.84 9.66
CA GLU A 270 -8.38 -18.83 10.75
C GLU A 270 -7.78 -20.17 10.29
N ILE A 271 -8.09 -20.61 9.04
CA ILE A 271 -7.52 -21.85 8.47
C ILE A 271 -6.02 -21.66 8.22
N VAL A 272 -5.62 -20.52 7.65
CA VAL A 272 -4.20 -20.22 7.39
C VAL A 272 -3.40 -20.14 8.70
N SER A 273 -3.92 -19.49 9.72
CA SER A 273 -3.28 -19.42 11.04
C SER A 273 -3.15 -20.80 11.70
N ALA A 274 -4.19 -21.64 11.62
CA ALA A 274 -4.15 -23.00 12.14
C ALA A 274 -3.15 -23.88 11.37
N MET A 275 -3.06 -23.74 10.05
CA MET A 275 -2.08 -24.47 9.24
C MET A 275 -0.65 -24.02 9.54
N THR A 276 -0.39 -22.71 9.68
CA THR A 276 0.92 -22.17 10.03
C THR A 276 1.38 -22.61 11.43
N ILE A 277 0.47 -22.64 12.41
CA ILE A 277 0.76 -23.16 13.75
C ILE A 277 1.07 -24.65 13.69
N ALA A 278 0.30 -25.44 12.94
CA ALA A 278 0.51 -26.87 12.77
C ALA A 278 1.87 -27.16 12.10
N GLU A 279 2.23 -26.42 11.05
CA GLU A 279 3.54 -26.55 10.40
C GLU A 279 4.70 -26.17 11.33
N THR A 280 4.53 -25.11 12.13
CA THR A 280 5.56 -24.65 13.09
C THR A 280 5.76 -25.67 14.23
N VAL A 281 4.67 -26.31 14.69
CA VAL A 281 4.73 -27.37 15.71
C VAL A 281 5.40 -28.62 15.17
N ILE A 282 5.06 -29.03 13.93
CA ILE A 282 5.67 -30.19 13.27
C ILE A 282 7.18 -29.99 13.07
N GLN A 283 7.64 -28.76 12.76
CA GLN A 283 9.06 -28.46 12.61
C GLN A 283 9.83 -28.39 13.94
N ARG A 284 9.18 -28.08 15.07
CA ARG A 284 9.85 -27.98 16.39
C ARG A 284 9.95 -29.29 17.15
N ASP A 285 8.95 -30.15 17.08
CA ASP A 285 8.82 -31.27 18.04
C ASP A 285 8.80 -32.66 17.40
N GLY A 286 9.22 -32.86 16.17
CA GLY A 286 9.27 -34.19 15.55
C GLY A 286 8.02 -35.04 15.93
N LEU A 287 7.21 -35.45 15.00
CA LEU A 287 5.92 -36.16 15.12
C LEU A 287 5.69 -36.89 16.46
N PRO A 288 4.69 -36.51 17.26
CA PRO A 288 4.10 -37.43 18.24
C PRO A 288 3.23 -38.45 17.51
N SER A 289 3.43 -39.70 17.83
CA SER A 289 2.78 -40.86 17.16
C SER A 289 1.29 -41.04 17.46
N GLU A 290 0.60 -40.09 18.07
CA GLU A 290 -0.81 -40.17 18.43
C GLU A 290 -1.53 -38.83 18.24
N LEU A 291 -1.85 -38.51 16.99
CA LEU A 291 -2.98 -37.60 16.68
C LEU A 291 -3.69 -38.11 15.43
N ALA A 292 -4.73 -38.88 15.66
CA ALA A 292 -5.65 -39.29 14.62
C ALA A 292 -6.31 -38.07 14.00
N ALA A 293 -6.14 -37.90 12.70
CA ALA A 293 -6.78 -36.86 11.91
C ALA A 293 -8.31 -36.90 12.04
N PRO A 294 -9.01 -35.77 12.13
CA PRO A 294 -10.45 -35.74 12.06
C PRO A 294 -10.92 -36.26 10.70
N SER A 295 -11.91 -37.17 10.72
CA SER A 295 -12.35 -38.03 9.63
C SER A 295 -13.04 -37.36 8.43
N ASN A 296 -12.93 -36.05 8.26
CA ASN A 296 -13.66 -35.29 7.22
C ASN A 296 -12.79 -34.38 6.33
N VAL A 297 -11.48 -34.60 6.26
CA VAL A 297 -10.62 -33.86 5.33
C VAL A 297 -10.06 -34.81 4.27
N ARG A 298 -10.62 -34.78 3.06
CA ARG A 298 -10.02 -35.44 1.88
C ARG A 298 -8.86 -34.64 1.39
N TYR A 299 -7.63 -35.13 1.60
CA TYR A 299 -6.42 -34.60 0.96
C TYR A 299 -6.42 -35.03 -0.51
N ILE A 300 -6.46 -34.03 -1.42
CA ILE A 300 -6.10 -34.25 -2.82
C ILE A 300 -4.59 -34.03 -2.90
N ARG A 301 -3.82 -35.11 -2.86
CA ARG A 301 -2.40 -35.06 -3.24
C ARG A 301 -2.32 -34.82 -4.75
N ARG A 302 -1.74 -33.70 -5.15
CA ARG A 302 -1.16 -33.54 -6.49
C ARG A 302 0.22 -34.13 -6.43
N ASP A 303 0.39 -35.32 -6.94
CA ASP A 303 1.70 -35.94 -7.16
C ASP A 303 2.40 -35.16 -8.28
N ALA A 304 3.53 -34.54 -7.95
CA ALA A 304 4.47 -34.01 -8.91
C ALA A 304 5.34 -35.17 -9.40
N GLU A 305 4.89 -35.88 -10.41
CA GLU A 305 5.75 -36.82 -11.12
C GLU A 305 6.65 -36.08 -12.10
N ALA A 306 7.95 -36.34 -11.91
CA ALA A 306 9.02 -35.94 -12.78
C ALA A 306 8.88 -36.65 -14.15
N ALA A 307 8.82 -35.87 -15.22
CA ALA A 307 8.99 -36.38 -16.57
C ALA A 307 10.34 -35.92 -17.13
N THR A 308 11.31 -36.83 -17.03
CA THR A 308 12.52 -36.83 -17.89
C THR A 308 12.17 -37.49 -19.22
N GLY A 309 12.50 -36.84 -20.32
CA GLY A 309 12.76 -37.58 -21.54
C GLY A 309 12.28 -37.01 -22.87
N LYS A 310 13.27 -36.47 -23.61
CA LYS A 310 13.50 -36.53 -25.08
C LYS A 310 12.59 -35.75 -26.04
N SER A 311 13.25 -34.74 -26.55
CA SER A 311 13.36 -34.28 -27.98
C SER A 311 12.31 -34.76 -29.01
N ASN A 312 11.66 -33.81 -29.66
CA ASN A 312 11.76 -33.71 -31.13
C ASN A 312 11.32 -32.30 -31.59
N ALA A 313 12.17 -31.71 -32.42
CA ALA A 313 11.97 -30.45 -33.08
C ALA A 313 10.99 -30.60 -34.25
N VAL A 314 10.05 -29.67 -34.38
CA VAL A 314 9.52 -29.24 -35.72
C VAL A 314 9.28 -27.72 -35.67
N ALA A 315 9.82 -27.09 -36.70
CA ALA A 315 9.85 -25.65 -36.90
C ALA A 315 8.51 -25.10 -37.45
N ALA A 316 8.43 -23.80 -37.33
CA ALA A 316 7.82 -22.81 -38.21
C ALA A 316 6.60 -22.04 -37.70
N GLY A 317 6.71 -20.72 -37.73
CA GLY A 317 5.61 -19.79 -37.67
C GLY A 317 5.99 -18.38 -37.21
N ASN A 318 6.62 -17.60 -38.10
CA ASN A 318 6.86 -16.17 -37.97
C ASN A 318 5.54 -15.38 -37.76
N GLY A 319 5.45 -14.61 -36.70
CA GLY A 319 4.48 -13.57 -36.51
C GLY A 319 5.14 -12.31 -35.98
N LYS A 320 5.71 -11.50 -36.86
CA LYS A 320 6.18 -10.13 -36.58
C LYS A 320 4.98 -9.23 -36.37
N TYR A 321 4.82 -8.67 -35.17
CA TYR A 321 4.00 -7.49 -34.98
C TYR A 321 4.89 -6.26 -35.18
N VAL A 322 4.63 -5.50 -36.22
CA VAL A 322 5.22 -4.20 -36.51
C VAL A 322 4.40 -3.16 -35.78
N ILE A 323 4.98 -2.52 -34.77
CA ILE A 323 4.41 -1.31 -34.16
C ILE A 323 4.90 -0.14 -35.03
N ARG A 324 3.98 0.50 -35.77
CA ARG A 324 4.24 1.77 -36.43
C ARG A 324 4.23 2.88 -35.37
N SER A 325 5.35 3.58 -35.29
CA SER A 325 5.44 4.88 -34.60
C SER A 325 4.92 5.96 -35.53
N GLU A 326 3.82 6.60 -35.20
CA GLU A 326 3.50 7.92 -35.75
C GLU A 326 4.11 8.98 -34.81
N SER A 327 5.01 9.76 -35.42
CA SER A 327 5.62 10.93 -34.81
C SER A 327 4.70 12.12 -34.96
N GLU A 328 4.28 12.74 -33.85
CA GLU A 328 3.94 14.16 -33.87
C GLU A 328 4.57 14.83 -32.62
N ASN A 329 5.27 15.91 -32.93
CA ASN A 329 5.94 16.82 -32.00
C ASN A 329 4.94 17.43 -31.03
N ASP A 330 5.23 17.38 -29.73
CA ASP A 330 5.01 18.55 -28.89
C ASP A 330 5.88 18.49 -27.62
N SER A 331 6.34 19.67 -27.24
CA SER A 331 7.37 20.01 -26.29
C SER A 331 7.20 19.42 -24.90
N ASP A 332 8.21 18.64 -24.48
CA ASP A 332 8.29 17.94 -23.22
C ASP A 332 8.71 18.81 -22.05
N ALA A 333 7.82 18.89 -21.06
CA ALA A 333 8.23 19.00 -19.65
C ALA A 333 7.72 17.78 -18.91
N PRO A 334 8.53 17.06 -18.11
CA PRO A 334 8.07 15.90 -17.36
C PRO A 334 7.03 16.32 -16.32
N LEU A 335 5.84 15.74 -16.45
CA LEU A 335 4.71 15.97 -15.56
C LEU A 335 4.98 15.31 -14.20
N THR A 336 5.31 16.09 -13.18
CA THR A 336 5.30 15.62 -11.80
C THR A 336 3.87 15.32 -11.36
N PHE A 337 3.70 14.30 -10.52
CA PHE A 337 2.40 13.79 -10.05
C PHE A 337 1.49 14.89 -9.44
N PHE A 338 2.06 15.99 -8.96
CA PHE A 338 1.35 17.12 -8.35
C PHE A 338 0.93 18.23 -9.33
N SER A 339 1.31 18.20 -10.60
CA SER A 339 1.00 19.30 -11.55
C SER A 339 -0.43 19.27 -12.10
N ARG A 340 -1.26 18.24 -11.79
CA ARG A 340 -2.62 18.07 -12.35
C ARG A 340 -3.79 18.38 -11.43
N VAL A 341 -3.58 18.87 -10.23
CA VAL A 341 -4.70 19.32 -9.38
C VAL A 341 -4.78 20.84 -9.37
N ARG A 342 -5.24 21.44 -10.48
CA ARG A 342 -5.81 22.78 -10.47
C ARG A 342 -7.29 22.64 -10.15
N VAL A 343 -7.68 22.94 -8.93
CA VAL A 343 -9.07 23.26 -8.58
C VAL A 343 -9.33 24.66 -9.11
N SER A 344 -10.10 24.81 -10.20
CA SER A 344 -10.70 26.07 -10.60
C SER A 344 -11.76 26.43 -9.56
N LYS A 345 -11.47 27.46 -8.76
CA LYS A 345 -12.53 28.21 -8.09
C LYS A 345 -13.11 29.15 -9.15
N ASN A 346 -14.30 28.86 -9.62
CA ASN A 346 -15.15 29.88 -10.19
C ASN A 346 -15.88 30.62 -9.05
N SER A 347 -15.82 31.92 -9.17
CA SER A 347 -16.51 32.95 -8.40
C SER A 347 -18.01 32.72 -8.24
#